data_38cea7c725f8ec0b1b4827ad58a8b089
#
_entry.id   38cea7c725f8ec0b1b4827ad58a8b089
#
_cell.length_a   1.000
_cell.length_b   1.000
_cell.length_c   1.000
_cell.angle_alpha   90.00
_cell.angle_beta   90.00
_cell.angle_gamma   90.00
#
_symmetry.space_group_name_H-M   'P 1'
#
loop_
_entity.id
_entity.type
_entity.pdbx_description
1 polymer ?
#
loop_
_entity_poly.entity_id
_entity_poly.type
_entity_poly.pdbx_seq_one_letter_code
_entity_poly.pdbx_strand_id
1 'polypeptide(L)'
;SISLIFVNLMFLCLGALLYTVAGKHGIIFSKPDDLFPAVVLSETLGFPLIIIFILGLIAAAYSSADSALTSLTTSFCVDILNINVQDKLSIIKRKYVHLSFSILIFSVIVLLDFINDQSIISAIFSVAGFTYGPLLGLYFFGLFTSYKVHDKFVPYVAIIAPILSYFIQKNFSIGFEILLINGLIVCFGLLLIKKDNVSLTK
;
A
#
# COMPACT_ATOMS: atom_id res chain seq x y z
N SER A 1 2.56 -8.24 -19.24
CA SER A 1 3.33 -7.80 -20.40
C SER A 1 4.78 -8.29 -20.30
N ILE A 2 5.41 -8.61 -21.42
CA ILE A 2 6.77 -9.17 -21.51
C ILE A 2 7.81 -8.27 -20.82
N SER A 3 7.64 -6.95 -20.91
CA SER A 3 8.51 -5.97 -20.26
C SER A 3 8.59 -6.11 -18.74
N LEU A 4 7.47 -6.44 -18.07
CA LEU A 4 7.45 -6.67 -16.62
C LEU A 4 8.28 -7.92 -16.22
N ILE A 5 8.21 -8.98 -17.02
CA ILE A 5 9.01 -10.19 -16.78
C ILE A 5 10.50 -9.87 -16.88
N PHE A 6 10.89 -9.11 -17.91
CA PHE A 6 12.27 -8.71 -18.11
C PHE A 6 12.79 -7.83 -16.95
N VAL A 7 12.01 -6.84 -16.52
CA VAL A 7 12.37 -5.97 -15.38
C VAL A 7 12.50 -6.78 -14.10
N ASN A 8 11.54 -7.67 -13.80
CA ASN A 8 11.63 -8.52 -12.62
C ASN A 8 12.87 -9.45 -12.66
N LEU A 9 13.19 -10.00 -13.82
CA LEU A 9 14.39 -10.82 -13.98
C LEU A 9 15.67 -10.02 -13.73
N MET A 10 15.75 -8.78 -14.22
CA MET A 10 16.86 -7.88 -13.94
C MET A 10 17.05 -7.63 -12.44
N PHE A 11 15.96 -7.34 -11.71
CA PHE A 11 16.02 -7.11 -10.26
C PHE A 11 16.39 -8.38 -9.48
N LEU A 12 15.91 -9.55 -9.91
CA LEU A 12 16.32 -10.83 -9.30
C LEU A 12 17.82 -11.10 -9.50
N CYS A 13 18.33 -10.86 -10.71
CA CYS A 13 19.76 -10.96 -10.99
C CYS A 13 20.58 -9.97 -10.16
N LEU A 14 20.10 -8.71 -10.02
CA LEU A 14 20.76 -7.71 -9.18
C LEU A 14 20.81 -8.16 -7.72
N GLY A 15 19.71 -8.66 -7.16
CA GLY A 15 19.66 -9.20 -5.80
C GLY A 15 20.64 -10.35 -5.58
N ALA A 16 20.71 -11.30 -6.51
CA ALA A 16 21.67 -12.41 -6.45
C ALA A 16 23.12 -11.93 -6.51
N LEU A 17 23.43 -10.95 -7.36
CA LEU A 17 24.77 -10.35 -7.44
C LEU A 17 25.14 -9.62 -6.15
N LEU A 18 24.24 -8.83 -5.57
CA LEU A 18 24.47 -8.14 -4.30
C LEU A 18 24.74 -9.13 -3.17
N TYR A 19 23.97 -10.21 -3.11
CA TYR A 19 24.17 -11.26 -2.12
C TYR A 19 25.54 -11.94 -2.25
N THR A 20 25.99 -12.24 -3.48
CA THR A 20 27.32 -12.83 -3.73
C THR A 20 28.45 -11.86 -3.39
N VAL A 21 28.29 -10.54 -3.66
CA VAL A 21 29.27 -9.52 -3.28
C VAL A 21 29.35 -9.39 -1.76
N ALA A 22 28.21 -9.34 -1.07
CA ALA A 22 28.18 -9.29 0.39
C ALA A 22 28.91 -10.49 1.01
N GLY A 23 28.66 -11.70 0.50
CA GLY A 23 29.34 -12.91 0.97
C GLY A 23 30.84 -12.88 0.74
N LYS A 24 31.31 -12.41 -0.43
CA LYS A 24 32.75 -12.31 -0.74
C LYS A 24 33.49 -11.28 0.13
N HIS A 25 32.86 -10.20 0.50
CA HIS A 25 33.46 -9.11 1.26
C HIS A 25 33.14 -9.17 2.77
N GLY A 26 32.41 -10.21 3.23
CA GLY A 26 32.06 -10.37 4.64
C GLY A 26 31.15 -9.26 5.16
N ILE A 27 30.32 -8.66 4.30
CA ILE A 27 29.40 -7.58 4.68
C ILE A 27 28.24 -8.17 5.45
N ILE A 28 28.06 -7.72 6.70
CA ILE A 28 27.01 -8.18 7.60
C ILE A 28 25.80 -7.23 7.45
N PHE A 29 24.61 -7.78 7.30
CA PHE A 29 23.34 -7.05 7.27
C PHE A 29 22.32 -7.76 8.15
N SER A 30 21.47 -6.98 8.83
CA SER A 30 20.51 -7.51 9.79
C SER A 30 19.18 -7.88 9.15
N LYS A 31 18.75 -7.12 8.17
CA LYS A 31 17.48 -7.31 7.45
C LYS A 31 17.74 -7.48 5.95
N PRO A 32 16.90 -8.21 5.21
CA PRO A 32 17.04 -8.32 3.75
C PRO A 32 17.07 -6.97 3.03
N ASP A 33 16.34 -5.99 3.54
CA ASP A 33 16.25 -4.63 2.97
C ASP A 33 17.56 -3.84 3.15
N ASP A 34 18.39 -4.21 4.12
CA ASP A 34 19.69 -3.57 4.38
C ASP A 34 20.78 -4.02 3.40
N LEU A 35 20.57 -5.12 2.67
CA LEU A 35 21.59 -5.72 1.78
C LEU A 35 22.11 -4.71 0.75
N PHE A 36 21.24 -4.04 0.03
CA PHE A 36 21.64 -3.11 -1.03
C PHE A 36 22.39 -1.90 -0.45
N PRO A 37 21.84 -1.17 0.55
CA PRO A 37 22.58 -0.09 1.21
C PRO A 37 23.92 -0.55 1.80
N ALA A 38 23.96 -1.69 2.49
CA ALA A 38 25.17 -2.21 3.09
C ALA A 38 26.27 -2.47 2.08
N VAL A 39 25.95 -3.10 0.94
CA VAL A 39 26.92 -3.34 -0.13
C VAL A 39 27.42 -2.06 -0.76
N VAL A 40 26.53 -1.11 -1.07
CA VAL A 40 26.92 0.15 -1.73
C VAL A 40 27.70 1.05 -0.79
N LEU A 41 27.30 1.15 0.49
CA LEU A 41 27.95 2.01 1.48
C LEU A 41 29.26 1.42 2.04
N SER A 42 29.53 0.14 1.78
CA SER A 42 30.77 -0.54 2.23
C SER A 42 32.05 -0.09 1.52
N GLU A 43 32.01 0.93 0.68
CA GLU A 43 33.14 1.44 -0.12
C GLU A 43 33.75 0.43 -1.10
N THR A 44 33.29 -0.80 -1.11
CA THR A 44 33.79 -1.87 -2.01
C THR A 44 33.61 -1.54 -3.48
N LEU A 45 32.61 -0.74 -3.82
CA LEU A 45 32.25 -0.35 -5.18
C LEU A 45 32.73 1.06 -5.57
N GLY A 46 33.36 1.77 -4.63
CA GLY A 46 33.94 3.11 -4.84
C GLY A 46 32.98 4.26 -4.58
N PHE A 47 33.55 5.38 -4.13
CA PHE A 47 32.84 6.60 -3.71
C PHE A 47 31.84 7.18 -4.76
N PRO A 48 32.13 7.22 -6.07
CA PRO A 48 31.19 7.75 -7.05
C PRO A 48 29.87 6.97 -7.09
N LEU A 49 29.91 5.66 -6.88
CA LEU A 49 28.72 4.82 -6.89
C LEU A 49 27.81 5.07 -5.68
N ILE A 50 28.42 5.38 -4.54
CA ILE A 50 27.69 5.77 -3.32
C ILE A 50 26.87 7.04 -3.59
N ILE A 51 27.47 8.07 -4.21
CA ILE A 51 26.78 9.31 -4.55
C ILE A 51 25.61 9.06 -5.51
N ILE A 52 25.84 8.31 -6.59
CA ILE A 52 24.82 8.00 -7.59
C ILE A 52 23.67 7.22 -6.92
N PHE A 53 23.99 6.27 -6.07
CA PHE A 53 22.97 5.49 -5.33
C PHE A 53 22.10 6.38 -4.44
N ILE A 54 22.72 7.23 -3.62
CA ILE A 54 21.98 8.13 -2.71
C ILE A 54 21.09 9.09 -3.50
N LEU A 55 21.63 9.72 -4.55
CA LEU A 55 20.85 10.62 -5.40
C LEU A 55 19.70 9.90 -6.10
N GLY A 56 19.94 8.70 -6.61
CA GLY A 56 18.91 7.87 -7.24
C GLY A 56 17.82 7.47 -6.26
N LEU A 57 18.20 7.08 -5.04
CA LEU A 57 17.26 6.71 -3.97
C LEU A 57 16.37 7.91 -3.56
N ILE A 58 16.99 9.08 -3.35
CA ILE A 58 16.26 10.31 -3.02
C ILE A 58 15.30 10.69 -4.16
N ALA A 59 15.76 10.65 -5.40
CA ALA A 59 14.93 11.00 -6.56
C ALA A 59 13.73 10.05 -6.71
N ALA A 60 13.94 8.75 -6.55
CA ALA A 60 12.88 7.73 -6.61
C ALA A 60 11.85 7.90 -5.48
N ALA A 61 12.33 8.07 -4.25
CA ALA A 61 11.47 8.27 -3.08
C ALA A 61 10.65 9.57 -3.20
N TYR A 62 11.30 10.66 -3.59
CA TYR A 62 10.65 11.97 -3.74
C TYR A 62 9.55 11.94 -4.80
N SER A 63 9.82 11.35 -5.97
CA SER A 63 8.84 11.25 -7.06
C SER A 63 7.56 10.51 -6.63
N SER A 64 7.71 9.39 -5.92
CA SER A 64 6.57 8.60 -5.44
C SER A 64 5.81 9.28 -4.31
N ALA A 65 6.54 9.87 -3.35
CA ALA A 65 5.96 10.53 -2.19
C ALA A 65 5.16 11.78 -2.59
N ASP A 66 5.71 12.61 -3.49
CA ASP A 66 5.04 13.83 -3.96
C ASP A 66 3.71 13.52 -4.67
N SER A 67 3.71 12.52 -5.55
CA SER A 67 2.49 12.09 -6.24
C SER A 67 1.42 11.59 -5.26
N ALA A 68 1.80 10.76 -4.28
CA ALA A 68 0.89 10.24 -3.28
C ALA A 68 0.32 11.35 -2.39
N LEU A 69 1.17 12.24 -1.87
CA LEU A 69 0.76 13.38 -1.03
C LEU A 69 -0.16 14.34 -1.78
N THR A 70 0.15 14.65 -3.03
CA THR A 70 -0.67 15.54 -3.86
C THR A 70 -2.04 14.92 -4.14
N SER A 71 -2.08 13.63 -4.45
CA SER A 71 -3.32 12.89 -4.69
C SER A 71 -4.20 12.86 -3.43
N LEU A 72 -3.65 12.46 -2.28
CA LEU A 72 -4.35 12.43 -1.00
C LEU A 72 -4.88 13.82 -0.60
N THR A 73 -4.04 14.86 -0.73
CA THR A 73 -4.42 16.24 -0.43
C THR A 73 -5.56 16.69 -1.31
N THR A 74 -5.50 16.40 -2.60
CA THR A 74 -6.50 16.84 -3.57
C THR A 74 -7.83 16.13 -3.33
N SER A 75 -7.81 14.81 -3.20
CA SER A 75 -9.03 14.03 -2.93
C SER A 75 -9.69 14.47 -1.62
N PHE A 76 -8.93 14.64 -0.54
CA PHE A 76 -9.47 15.09 0.72
C PHE A 76 -10.08 16.50 0.65
N CYS A 77 -9.41 17.42 -0.04
CA CYS A 77 -9.90 18.79 -0.20
C CYS A 77 -11.16 18.85 -1.06
N VAL A 78 -11.22 18.07 -2.13
CA VAL A 78 -12.35 18.10 -3.08
C VAL A 78 -13.52 17.26 -2.55
N ASP A 79 -13.25 15.99 -2.18
CA ASP A 79 -14.30 15.02 -1.90
C ASP A 79 -14.87 15.15 -0.47
N ILE A 80 -14.02 15.55 0.49
CA ILE A 80 -14.43 15.61 1.91
C ILE A 80 -14.70 17.05 2.36
N LEU A 81 -13.79 17.99 2.06
CA LEU A 81 -13.93 19.37 2.50
C LEU A 81 -14.74 20.25 1.54
N ASN A 82 -15.09 19.74 0.34
CA ASN A 82 -15.80 20.47 -0.71
C ASN A 82 -15.20 21.88 -0.98
N ILE A 83 -13.87 21.96 -0.98
CA ILE A 83 -13.14 23.22 -1.18
C ILE A 83 -13.17 23.61 -2.65
N ASN A 84 -13.75 24.79 -2.94
CA ASN A 84 -13.75 25.34 -4.29
C ASN A 84 -12.33 25.84 -4.67
N VAL A 85 -11.83 25.43 -5.82
CA VAL A 85 -10.42 25.62 -6.24
C VAL A 85 -10.06 27.10 -6.47
N GLN A 86 -11.04 28.00 -6.60
CA GLN A 86 -10.85 29.38 -7.05
C GLN A 86 -10.60 30.40 -5.92
N ASP A 87 -10.78 30.05 -4.66
CA ASP A 87 -10.66 30.99 -3.53
C ASP A 87 -9.22 31.05 -2.96
N LYS A 88 -8.70 32.25 -2.69
CA LYS A 88 -7.39 32.42 -2.02
C LYS A 88 -7.31 31.72 -0.65
N LEU A 89 -8.42 31.66 0.07
CA LEU A 89 -8.52 30.93 1.36
C LEU A 89 -8.38 29.42 1.18
N SER A 90 -8.74 28.90 0.00
CA SER A 90 -8.61 27.50 -0.34
C SER A 90 -7.15 27.07 -0.45
N ILE A 91 -6.26 27.92 -0.93
CA ILE A 91 -4.82 27.66 -1.05
C ILE A 91 -4.20 27.40 0.33
N ILE A 92 -4.57 28.22 1.32
CA ILE A 92 -4.06 28.10 2.68
C ILE A 92 -4.57 26.79 3.30
N LYS A 93 -5.86 26.48 3.17
CA LYS A 93 -6.44 25.24 3.67
C LYS A 93 -5.77 24.02 3.04
N ARG A 94 -5.53 24.03 1.73
CA ARG A 94 -4.82 22.93 1.02
C ARG A 94 -3.41 22.72 1.54
N LYS A 95 -2.66 23.80 1.85
CA LYS A 95 -1.33 23.70 2.46
C LYS A 95 -1.38 23.03 3.84
N TYR A 96 -2.34 23.39 4.68
CA TYR A 96 -2.51 22.73 5.99
C TYR A 96 -2.88 21.25 5.85
N VAL A 97 -3.78 20.90 4.94
CA VAL A 97 -4.13 19.52 4.65
C VAL A 97 -2.92 18.74 4.15
N HIS A 98 -2.15 19.32 3.22
CA HIS A 98 -0.92 18.70 2.71
C HIS A 98 0.11 18.47 3.81
N LEU A 99 0.33 19.47 4.68
CA LEU A 99 1.23 19.34 5.82
C LEU A 99 0.75 18.27 6.81
N SER A 100 -0.57 18.20 7.07
CA SER A 100 -1.14 17.19 7.95
C SER A 100 -0.92 15.77 7.40
N PHE A 101 -1.12 15.54 6.10
CA PHE A 101 -0.82 14.27 5.48
C PHE A 101 0.67 13.95 5.46
N SER A 102 1.53 14.95 5.27
CA SER A 102 2.99 14.76 5.36
C SER A 102 3.41 14.29 6.75
N ILE A 103 2.90 14.93 7.80
CA ILE A 103 3.16 14.52 9.19
C ILE A 103 2.60 13.13 9.48
N LEU A 104 1.40 12.83 8.98
CA LEU A 104 0.77 11.53 9.16
C LEU A 104 1.61 10.42 8.50
N ILE A 105 2.01 10.60 7.25
CA ILE A 105 2.85 9.61 6.53
C ILE A 105 4.19 9.44 7.23
N PHE A 106 4.83 10.54 7.62
CA PHE A 106 6.08 10.48 8.39
C PHE A 106 5.91 9.68 9.69
N SER A 107 4.83 9.94 10.44
CA SER A 107 4.53 9.21 11.68
C SER A 107 4.32 7.71 11.43
N VAL A 108 3.62 7.35 10.34
CA VAL A 108 3.41 5.94 9.94
C VAL A 108 4.73 5.27 9.60
N ILE A 109 5.63 5.94 8.86
CA ILE A 109 6.94 5.39 8.51
C ILE A 109 7.75 5.12 9.78
N VAL A 110 7.81 6.08 10.71
CA VAL A 110 8.53 5.94 11.98
C VAL A 110 7.94 4.81 12.84
N LEU A 111 6.61 4.72 12.92
CA LEU A 111 5.94 3.64 13.67
C LEU A 111 6.22 2.27 13.05
N LEU A 112 6.19 2.14 11.73
CA LEU A 112 6.51 0.88 11.04
C LEU A 112 7.95 0.45 11.28
N ASP A 113 8.89 1.39 11.29
CA ASP A 113 10.31 1.09 11.58
C ASP A 113 10.49 0.56 13.01
N PHE A 114 9.77 1.14 13.98
CA PHE A 114 9.81 0.67 15.38
C PHE A 114 9.17 -0.69 15.62
N ILE A 115 8.11 -1.03 14.89
CA ILE A 115 7.31 -2.23 15.16
C ILE A 115 7.80 -3.42 14.34
N ASN A 116 8.44 -3.17 13.20
CA ASN A 116 8.68 -4.19 12.18
C ASN A 116 10.12 -4.71 12.18
N ASP A 117 10.31 -5.93 12.67
CA ASP A 117 11.58 -6.67 12.58
C ASP A 117 11.72 -7.45 11.24
N GLN A 118 10.67 -7.46 10.41
CA GLN A 118 10.66 -8.15 9.13
C GLN A 118 10.95 -7.18 7.96
N SER A 119 11.02 -7.72 6.74
CA SER A 119 11.09 -6.88 5.54
C SER A 119 9.92 -5.91 5.46
N ILE A 120 10.21 -4.63 5.20
CA ILE A 120 9.22 -3.55 5.03
C ILE A 120 8.24 -3.91 3.91
N ILE A 121 8.71 -4.57 2.85
CA ILE A 121 7.87 -5.03 1.73
C ILE A 121 6.80 -5.99 2.23
N SER A 122 7.15 -6.97 3.06
CA SER A 122 6.19 -7.92 3.63
C SER A 122 5.14 -7.23 4.50
N ALA A 123 5.55 -6.24 5.30
CA ALA A 123 4.64 -5.45 6.12
C ALA A 123 3.66 -4.64 5.26
N ILE A 124 4.15 -3.96 4.21
CA ILE A 124 3.31 -3.19 3.27
C ILE A 124 2.29 -4.10 2.58
N PHE A 125 2.71 -5.25 2.07
CA PHE A 125 1.79 -6.19 1.43
C PHE A 125 0.75 -6.76 2.38
N SER A 126 1.12 -7.01 3.64
CA SER A 126 0.16 -7.45 4.66
C SER A 126 -0.90 -6.38 4.93
N VAL A 127 -0.46 -5.13 5.17
CA VAL A 127 -1.39 -3.99 5.37
C VAL A 127 -2.25 -3.77 4.12
N ALA A 128 -1.66 -3.85 2.93
CA ALA A 128 -2.39 -3.74 1.68
C ALA A 128 -3.44 -4.86 1.52
N GLY A 129 -3.13 -6.09 1.90
CA GLY A 129 -4.06 -7.21 1.88
C GLY A 129 -5.31 -6.95 2.74
N PHE A 130 -5.13 -6.34 3.92
CA PHE A 130 -6.24 -5.99 4.79
C PHE A 130 -7.04 -4.77 4.32
N THR A 131 -6.39 -3.78 3.72
CA THR A 131 -7.04 -2.53 3.30
C THR A 131 -7.65 -2.60 1.91
N TYR A 132 -6.96 -3.23 0.96
CA TYR A 132 -7.45 -3.36 -0.42
C TYR A 132 -8.44 -4.51 -0.62
N GLY A 133 -8.43 -5.52 0.27
CA GLY A 133 -9.40 -6.60 0.20
C GLY A 133 -10.84 -6.13 0.21
N PRO A 134 -11.27 -5.28 1.15
CA PRO A 134 -12.61 -4.71 1.15
C PRO A 134 -12.92 -3.89 -0.10
N LEU A 135 -11.97 -3.09 -0.59
CA LEU A 135 -12.13 -2.31 -1.82
C LEU A 135 -12.34 -3.23 -3.03
N LEU A 136 -11.55 -4.30 -3.12
CA LEU A 136 -11.68 -5.30 -4.18
C LEU A 136 -13.06 -5.97 -4.13
N GLY A 137 -13.51 -6.35 -2.93
CA GLY A 137 -14.82 -6.98 -2.73
C GLY A 137 -15.97 -6.06 -3.11
N LEU A 138 -15.94 -4.80 -2.67
CA LEU A 138 -16.94 -3.78 -3.02
C LEU A 138 -16.99 -3.54 -4.52
N TYR A 139 -15.81 -3.36 -5.14
CA TYR A 139 -15.70 -3.11 -6.56
C TYR A 139 -16.17 -4.30 -7.41
N PHE A 140 -15.73 -5.50 -7.04
CA PHE A 140 -16.16 -6.73 -7.72
C PHE A 140 -17.68 -6.93 -7.60
N PHE A 141 -18.23 -6.76 -6.41
CA PHE A 141 -19.67 -6.87 -6.19
C PHE A 141 -20.45 -5.85 -7.04
N GLY A 142 -20.01 -4.60 -7.08
CA GLY A 142 -20.66 -3.55 -7.86
C GLY A 142 -20.60 -3.77 -9.37
N LEU A 143 -19.51 -4.38 -9.89
CA LEU A 143 -19.36 -4.66 -11.32
C LEU A 143 -20.12 -5.91 -11.77
N PHE A 144 -20.09 -6.97 -10.97
CA PHE A 144 -20.58 -8.29 -11.39
C PHE A 144 -21.96 -8.61 -10.88
N THR A 145 -22.55 -7.74 -10.02
CA THR A 145 -23.90 -7.94 -9.53
C THR A 145 -24.78 -6.73 -9.76
N SER A 146 -26.05 -6.95 -10.01
CA SER A 146 -27.09 -5.90 -10.11
C SER A 146 -27.91 -5.77 -8.83
N TYR A 147 -27.45 -6.38 -7.74
CA TYR A 147 -28.20 -6.38 -6.47
C TYR A 147 -28.06 -5.02 -5.77
N LYS A 148 -29.19 -4.50 -5.31
CA LYS A 148 -29.21 -3.33 -4.41
C LYS A 148 -28.94 -3.82 -3.00
N VAL A 149 -28.10 -3.09 -2.26
CA VAL A 149 -27.76 -3.38 -0.87
C VAL A 149 -28.25 -2.27 0.06
N HIS A 150 -28.29 -2.53 1.35
CA HIS A 150 -28.57 -1.52 2.36
C HIS A 150 -27.29 -0.71 2.64
N ASP A 151 -27.15 0.47 2.02
CA ASP A 151 -25.94 1.32 2.08
C ASP A 151 -25.45 1.60 3.50
N LYS A 152 -26.38 1.71 4.46
CA LYS A 152 -26.05 1.94 5.88
C LYS A 152 -25.18 0.84 6.50
N PHE A 153 -25.27 -0.39 6.01
CA PHE A 153 -24.54 -1.53 6.54
C PHE A 153 -23.23 -1.82 5.79
N VAL A 154 -23.03 -1.22 4.61
CA VAL A 154 -21.81 -1.41 3.81
C VAL A 154 -20.52 -1.08 4.57
N PRO A 155 -20.42 0.07 5.29
CA PRO A 155 -19.23 0.38 6.08
C PRO A 155 -18.91 -0.66 7.15
N TYR A 156 -19.94 -1.22 7.78
CA TYR A 156 -19.74 -2.26 8.80
C TYR A 156 -19.17 -3.54 8.19
N VAL A 157 -19.68 -3.97 7.03
CA VAL A 157 -19.13 -5.12 6.29
C VAL A 157 -17.67 -4.86 5.92
N ALA A 158 -17.35 -3.67 5.41
CA ALA A 158 -15.99 -3.30 5.01
C ALA A 158 -15.00 -3.25 6.19
N ILE A 159 -15.46 -2.94 7.42
CA ILE A 159 -14.61 -2.93 8.62
C ILE A 159 -14.50 -4.34 9.25
N ILE A 160 -15.57 -5.11 9.25
CA ILE A 160 -15.58 -6.45 9.84
C ILE A 160 -14.74 -7.44 9.03
N ALA A 161 -14.75 -7.31 7.70
CA ALA A 161 -14.03 -8.24 6.82
C ALA A 161 -12.51 -8.31 7.09
N PRO A 162 -11.76 -7.20 7.21
CA PRO A 162 -10.35 -7.24 7.60
C PRO A 162 -10.11 -7.90 8.96
N ILE A 163 -10.99 -7.66 9.92
CA ILE A 163 -10.89 -8.25 11.26
C ILE A 163 -11.02 -9.77 11.19
N LEU A 164 -12.03 -10.27 10.48
CA LEU A 164 -12.20 -11.71 10.25
C LEU A 164 -11.00 -12.30 9.49
N SER A 165 -10.53 -11.60 8.46
CA SER A 165 -9.36 -12.00 7.67
C SER A 165 -8.10 -12.10 8.52
N TYR A 166 -7.91 -11.19 9.48
CA TYR A 166 -6.79 -11.24 10.42
C TYR A 166 -6.82 -12.52 11.27
N PHE A 167 -7.99 -12.90 11.80
CA PHE A 167 -8.13 -14.16 12.56
C PHE A 167 -7.88 -15.38 11.68
N ILE A 168 -8.31 -15.36 10.43
CA ILE A 168 -8.06 -16.46 9.48
C ILE A 168 -6.56 -16.56 9.19
N GLN A 169 -5.90 -15.45 8.90
CA GLN A 169 -4.45 -15.42 8.65
C GLN A 169 -3.65 -15.97 9.81
N LYS A 170 -4.00 -15.58 11.04
CA LYS A 170 -3.33 -16.03 12.25
C LYS A 170 -3.41 -17.55 12.47
N ASN A 171 -4.54 -18.16 12.11
CA ASN A 171 -4.77 -19.59 12.33
C ASN A 171 -4.22 -20.47 11.18
N PHE A 172 -4.21 -19.97 9.94
CA PHE A 172 -3.87 -20.76 8.76
C PHE A 172 -2.56 -20.36 8.09
N SER A 173 -1.81 -19.40 8.65
CA SER A 173 -0.54 -18.90 8.09
C SER A 173 -0.63 -18.52 6.61
N ILE A 174 -1.74 -17.86 6.22
CA ILE A 174 -2.02 -17.44 4.85
C ILE A 174 -1.15 -16.22 4.51
N GLY A 175 -0.54 -16.23 3.32
CA GLY A 175 0.28 -15.13 2.83
C GLY A 175 -0.51 -14.02 2.14
N PHE A 176 -0.11 -13.67 0.93
CA PHE A 176 -0.73 -12.59 0.16
C PHE A 176 -2.15 -12.92 -0.35
N GLU A 177 -2.55 -14.18 -0.32
CA GLU A 177 -3.90 -14.65 -0.65
C GLU A 177 -4.98 -14.05 0.27
N ILE A 178 -4.56 -13.49 1.41
CA ILE A 178 -5.45 -12.81 2.36
C ILE A 178 -6.27 -11.70 1.70
N LEU A 179 -5.70 -11.03 0.68
CA LEU A 179 -6.39 -10.01 -0.11
C LEU A 179 -7.64 -10.57 -0.79
N LEU A 180 -7.54 -11.74 -1.40
CA LEU A 180 -8.66 -12.40 -2.08
C LEU A 180 -9.70 -12.88 -1.08
N ILE A 181 -9.25 -13.50 0.02
CA ILE A 181 -10.12 -13.99 1.10
C ILE A 181 -10.93 -12.83 1.69
N ASN A 182 -10.27 -11.72 1.98
CA ASN A 182 -10.90 -10.52 2.50
C ASN A 182 -11.94 -9.95 1.51
N GLY A 183 -11.61 -9.88 0.22
CA GLY A 183 -12.55 -9.50 -0.83
C GLY A 183 -13.77 -10.42 -0.93
N LEU A 184 -13.57 -11.73 -0.82
CA LEU A 184 -14.67 -12.71 -0.81
C LEU A 184 -15.57 -12.56 0.42
N ILE A 185 -14.99 -12.31 1.60
CA ILE A 185 -15.76 -12.05 2.83
C ILE A 185 -16.66 -10.82 2.64
N VAL A 186 -16.14 -9.76 2.03
CA VAL A 186 -16.94 -8.56 1.72
C VAL A 186 -18.06 -8.90 0.73
N CYS A 187 -17.76 -9.58 -0.35
CA CYS A 187 -18.80 -10.00 -1.32
C CYS A 187 -19.91 -10.81 -0.64
N PHE A 188 -19.55 -11.75 0.22
CA PHE A 188 -20.50 -12.54 0.97
C PHE A 188 -21.31 -11.68 1.95
N GLY A 189 -20.66 -10.79 2.69
CA GLY A 189 -21.33 -9.84 3.58
C GLY A 189 -22.32 -8.93 2.85
N LEU A 190 -21.97 -8.47 1.64
CA LEU A 190 -22.87 -7.67 0.80
C LEU A 190 -24.08 -8.46 0.32
N LEU A 191 -23.91 -9.75 0.03
CA LEU A 191 -25.04 -10.63 -0.30
C LEU A 191 -26.01 -10.77 0.86
N LEU A 192 -25.53 -10.82 2.10
CA LEU A 192 -26.37 -10.92 3.30
C LEU A 192 -27.20 -9.66 3.56
N ILE A 193 -26.68 -8.48 3.20
CA ILE A 193 -27.38 -7.19 3.36
C ILE A 193 -28.12 -6.76 2.08
N LYS A 194 -28.34 -7.68 1.16
CA LYS A 194 -29.10 -7.44 -0.08
C LYS A 194 -30.50 -6.94 0.25
N LYS A 195 -30.98 -5.93 -0.48
CA LYS A 195 -32.39 -5.54 -0.46
C LYS A 195 -33.21 -6.54 -1.26
N ASP A 196 -34.26 -7.05 -0.68
CA ASP A 196 -35.23 -7.81 -1.47
C ASP A 196 -35.79 -6.92 -2.57
N ASN A 197 -35.69 -7.38 -3.81
CA ASN A 197 -36.37 -6.74 -4.90
C ASN A 197 -37.87 -6.95 -4.66
N VAL A 198 -38.51 -5.95 -4.04
CA VAL A 198 -39.98 -5.88 -4.12
C VAL A 198 -40.29 -5.72 -5.61
N SER A 199 -40.71 -6.80 -6.22
CA SER A 199 -41.25 -6.83 -7.56
C SER A 199 -42.39 -5.81 -7.61
N LEU A 200 -42.15 -4.63 -8.17
CA LEU A 200 -43.22 -3.77 -8.65
C LEU A 200 -43.81 -4.45 -9.87
N THR A 201 -44.65 -5.45 -9.63
CA THR A 201 -45.74 -5.81 -10.56
C THR A 201 -46.67 -4.62 -10.59
N LYS A 202 -46.55 -3.81 -11.61
CA LYS A 202 -47.68 -3.08 -12.22
C LYS A 202 -47.38 -2.87 -13.67
#